data_bce8243d977a2884f12fbf25c0065469
#
_entry.id   bce8243d977a2884f12fbf25c0065469
#
_cell.length_a   1.000
_cell.length_b   1.000
_cell.length_c   1.000
_cell.angle_alpha   90.00
_cell.angle_beta   90.00
_cell.angle_gamma   90.00
#
_symmetry.space_group_name_H-M   'P 1'
#
loop_
_entity.id
_entity.type
_entity.pdbx_description
1 polymer ?
#
loop_
_entity_poly.entity_id
_entity_poly.type
_entity_poly.pdbx_seq_one_letter_code
_entity_poly.pdbx_strand_id
1 'polypeptide(L)' 'KGVNLQLQSIKFDSNRSEIRLEATSRDFQSFEQARTQLEQYFAVEQGQLNKNGEQVFGVFVVKPK' A
#
# COMPACT_ATOMS: atom_id res chain seq x y z
N LYS A 1 -11.99 13.06 2.43
CA LYS A 1 -11.34 12.93 3.10
C LYS A 1 -10.83 11.62 3.20
N GLY A 2 -11.00 10.83 3.25
CA GLY A 2 -10.34 9.62 3.45
C GLY A 2 -10.11 8.86 2.23
N VAL A 3 -9.26 7.92 2.41
CA VAL A 3 -8.93 6.97 1.39
C VAL A 3 -9.74 5.72 1.71
N ASN A 4 -10.47 5.21 0.76
CA ASN A 4 -11.24 3.98 0.95
C ASN A 4 -10.35 2.77 0.85
N LEU A 5 -9.37 2.71 1.71
CA LEU A 5 -8.39 1.67 1.69
C LEU A 5 -8.51 0.85 2.95
N GLN A 6 -8.63 -0.45 2.83
CA GLN A 6 -8.76 -1.32 3.97
C GLN A 6 -7.50 -2.13 4.14
N LEU A 7 -6.82 -1.91 5.25
CA LEU A 7 -5.56 -2.59 5.51
C LEU A 7 -5.84 -4.03 5.94
N GLN A 8 -5.22 -4.96 5.26
CA GLN A 8 -5.42 -6.38 5.54
C GLN A 8 -4.30 -6.95 6.37
N SER A 9 -3.07 -6.52 6.12
CA SER A 9 -1.94 -7.11 6.79
C SER A 9 -0.77 -6.15 6.79
N ILE A 10 0.02 -6.20 7.85
CA ILE A 10 1.25 -5.43 7.96
C ILE A 10 2.35 -6.40 8.33
N LYS A 11 3.41 -6.43 7.55
CA LYS A 11 4.55 -7.28 7.81
C LYS A 11 5.80 -6.42 7.84
N PHE A 12 6.64 -6.67 8.82
CA PHE A 12 7.88 -5.92 8.96
C PHE A 12 9.05 -6.86 8.72
N ASP A 13 9.95 -6.42 7.85
CA ASP A 13 11.17 -7.18 7.56
C ASP A 13 12.34 -6.42 8.14
N SER A 14 12.84 -6.88 9.27
CA SER A 14 13.91 -6.17 9.97
C SER A 14 15.24 -6.30 9.23
N ASN A 15 15.42 -7.35 8.45
CA ASN A 15 16.67 -7.51 7.70
C ASN A 15 16.82 -6.46 6.62
N ARG A 16 15.69 -6.03 6.05
CA ARG A 16 15.70 -5.04 4.99
C ARG A 16 15.18 -3.71 5.44
N SER A 17 14.72 -3.62 6.66
CA SER A 17 14.07 -2.41 7.19
C SER A 17 12.92 -1.99 6.29
N GLU A 18 12.09 -2.95 5.94
CA GLU A 18 10.95 -2.72 5.05
C GLU A 18 9.67 -3.06 5.76
N ILE A 19 8.63 -2.31 5.45
CA ILE A 19 7.28 -2.63 5.93
C ILE A 19 6.45 -2.97 4.71
N ARG A 20 5.85 -4.15 4.71
CA ARG A 20 4.98 -4.57 3.63
C ARG A 20 3.54 -4.41 4.08
N LEU A 21 2.80 -3.61 3.36
CA LEU A 21 1.41 -3.35 3.67
C LEU A 21 0.53 -4.00 2.60
N GLU A 22 -0.39 -4.83 3.03
CA GLU A 22 -1.35 -5.45 2.11
C GLU A 22 -2.71 -4.84 2.39
N ALA A 23 -3.32 -4.32 1.34
CA ALA A 23 -4.56 -3.60 1.51
C ALA A 23 -5.49 -3.87 0.34
N THR A 24 -6.77 -3.62 0.57
CA THR A 24 -7.78 -3.72 -0.47
C THR A 24 -8.53 -2.42 -0.57
N SER A 25 -9.06 -2.15 -1.75
CA SER A 25 -9.86 -0.99 -1.99
C SER A 25 -10.83 -1.29 -3.11
N ARG A 26 -11.79 -0.40 -3.32
CA ARG A 26 -12.73 -0.57 -4.41
C ARG A 26 -12.21 0.00 -5.73
N ASP A 27 -11.17 0.83 -5.68
CA ASP A 27 -10.65 1.42 -6.89
C ASP A 27 -9.14 1.61 -6.76
N PHE A 28 -8.51 1.82 -7.93
CA PHE A 28 -7.08 2.04 -7.96
C PHE A 28 -6.70 3.41 -7.44
N GLN A 29 -7.61 4.36 -7.53
CA GLN A 29 -7.29 5.73 -7.17
C GLN A 29 -6.95 5.85 -5.69
N SER A 30 -7.60 5.06 -4.86
CA SER A 30 -7.30 5.07 -3.43
C SER A 30 -5.87 4.62 -3.17
N PHE A 31 -5.41 3.63 -3.92
CA PHE A 31 -4.03 3.18 -3.77
C PHE A 31 -3.05 4.26 -4.17
N GLU A 32 -3.34 4.97 -5.24
CA GLU A 32 -2.44 6.03 -5.69
C GLU A 32 -2.39 7.17 -4.69
N GLN A 33 -3.51 7.51 -4.10
CA GLN A 33 -3.53 8.56 -3.10
C GLN A 33 -2.75 8.15 -1.86
N ALA A 34 -2.92 6.92 -1.42
CA ALA A 34 -2.19 6.44 -0.26
C ALA A 34 -0.70 6.42 -0.52
N ARG A 35 -0.30 5.97 -1.71
CA ARG A 35 1.11 5.94 -2.07
C ARG A 35 1.70 7.33 -2.09
N THR A 36 0.99 8.26 -2.68
CA THR A 36 1.47 9.65 -2.76
C THR A 36 1.69 10.23 -1.38
N GLN A 37 0.76 9.98 -0.47
CA GLN A 37 0.91 10.51 0.87
C GLN A 37 2.08 9.88 1.61
N LEU A 38 2.27 8.59 1.44
CA LEU A 38 3.37 7.91 2.10
C LEU A 38 4.72 8.33 1.52
N GLU A 39 4.75 8.62 0.23
CA GLU A 39 6.00 9.02 -0.39
C GLU A 39 6.52 10.35 0.12
N GLN A 40 5.68 11.13 0.76
CA GLN A 40 6.14 12.37 1.35
C GLN A 40 7.05 12.12 2.55
N TYR A 41 6.90 10.99 3.19
CA TYR A 41 7.65 10.67 4.40
C TYR A 41 8.59 9.50 4.25
N PHE A 42 8.29 8.62 3.33
CA PHE A 42 9.03 7.36 3.18
C PHE A 42 9.28 7.09 1.72
N ALA A 43 10.20 6.17 1.45
CA ALA A 43 10.34 5.64 0.12
C ALA A 43 9.34 4.51 -0.03
N VAL A 44 8.46 4.60 -1.01
CA VAL A 44 7.39 3.63 -1.19
C VAL A 44 7.53 2.98 -2.54
N GLU A 45 7.49 1.65 -2.55
CA GLU A 45 7.45 0.89 -3.79
C GLU A 45 6.12 0.18 -3.86
N GLN A 46 5.49 0.27 -5.00
CA GLN A 46 4.23 -0.41 -5.21
C GLN A 46 4.49 -1.81 -5.72
N GLY A 47 3.96 -2.79 -5.00
CA GLY A 47 4.06 -4.17 -5.43
C GLY A 47 2.97 -4.49 -6.43
N GLN A 48 2.44 -5.69 -6.33
CA GLN A 48 1.43 -6.14 -7.26
C GLN A 48 0.09 -5.52 -6.96
N LEU A 49 -0.65 -5.20 -8.01
CA LEU A 49 -2.03 -4.81 -7.91
C LEU A 49 -2.86 -5.82 -8.67
N ASN A 50 -3.82 -6.41 -7.99
CA ASN A 50 -4.71 -7.38 -8.61
C ASN A 50 -6.15 -6.96 -8.38
N LYS A 51 -6.93 -7.02 -9.42
CA LYS A 51 -8.35 -6.76 -9.31
C LYS A 51 -9.09 -8.08 -9.21
N ASN A 52 -9.86 -8.23 -8.15
CA ASN A 52 -10.61 -9.46 -7.93
C ASN A 52 -12.06 -9.07 -7.70
N GLY A 53 -12.84 -9.21 -8.75
CA GLY A 53 -14.24 -8.81 -8.68
C GLY A 53 -14.35 -7.30 -8.57
N GLU A 54 -15.00 -6.85 -7.52
CA GLU A 54 -15.17 -5.42 -7.29
C GLU A 54 -14.10 -4.82 -6.41
N GLN A 55 -13.13 -5.63 -6.01
CA GLN A 55 -12.09 -5.15 -5.11
C GLN A 55 -10.74 -5.21 -5.77
N VAL A 56 -9.89 -4.28 -5.38
CA VAL A 56 -8.51 -4.24 -5.84
C VAL A 56 -7.63 -4.57 -4.64
N PHE A 57 -6.77 -5.54 -4.82
CA PHE A 57 -5.82 -5.94 -3.80
C PHE A 57 -4.45 -5.40 -4.18
N GLY A 58 -3.80 -4.72 -3.25
CA GLY A 58 -2.50 -4.15 -3.54
C GLY A 58 -1.54 -4.30 -2.39
N VAL A 59 -0.27 -4.26 -2.72
CA VAL A 59 0.80 -4.38 -1.75
C VAL A 59 1.73 -3.18 -1.92
N PHE A 60 2.07 -2.56 -0.81
CA PHE A 60 3.06 -1.48 -0.79
C PHE A 60 4.24 -1.94 0.05
N VAL A 61 5.43 -1.58 -0.40
CA VAL A 61 6.64 -1.77 0.38
C VAL A 61 7.14 -0.40 0.78
N VAL A 62 7.21 -0.15 2.06
CA VAL A 62 7.58 1.14 2.61
C VAL A 62 8.95 1.01 3.26
N LYS A 63 9.84 1.90 2.88
CA LYS A 63 11.20 1.92 3.41
C LYS A 63 11.51 3.29 4.00
N PRO A 64 12.36 3.37 5.00
CA PRO A 64 12.80 4.68 5.49
C PRO A 64 13.63 5.37 4.42
N LYS A 65 13.46 6.68 4.35
CA LYS A 65 14.26 7.46 3.43
C LYS A 65 15.68 7.63 3.91
#